data_af2f48bb4b2ca7cc8e0fc2bd1e74e0d9
#
_entry.id   af2f48bb4b2ca7cc8e0fc2bd1e74e0d9
#
_cell.length_a   1.000
_cell.length_b   1.000
_cell.length_c   1.000
_cell.angle_alpha   90.00
_cell.angle_beta   90.00
_cell.angle_gamma   90.00
#
_symmetry.space_group_name_H-M   'P 1'
#
loop_
_entity.id
_entity.type
_entity.pdbx_description
1 polymer ?
#
loop_
_entity_poly.entity_id
_entity_poly.type
_entity_poly.pdbx_seq_one_letter_code
_entity_poly.pdbx_strand_id
1 'polypeptide(L)'
;MDLNKEYFISFLRGKGKKAVIFEPFVSRTHTETLIWRRGDELWDTPEHYIDTLVFLSERTLSDVIFADMRLFDFGGKRRLLEYISHKDFSPRGFGIITDSSDDIAFAEESGADVIAAYGDIKSKALPTIRMDGDIENAILLGYDGWYAPDSAKEYLTKYGDKIRVLGGLGVKWAEGSSPMEIYTEVGEIHKQYGSSWACGSGGEISAEKYLELISLLGAFGRIR
;
A
#
# COMPACT_ATOMS: atom_id res chain seq x y z
N MET A 1 13.67 11.89 6.81
CA MET A 1 13.39 10.85 5.80
C MET A 1 12.60 11.55 4.73
N ASP A 2 13.15 11.62 3.53
CA ASP A 2 12.43 12.25 2.43
C ASP A 2 11.40 11.23 1.94
N LEU A 3 10.17 11.44 2.35
CA LEU A 3 9.01 10.74 1.80
C LEU A 3 8.94 11.14 0.33
N ASN A 4 8.98 10.16 -0.57
CA ASN A 4 9.04 10.49 -1.97
C ASN A 4 8.40 9.37 -2.78
N LYS A 5 7.34 9.71 -3.52
CA LYS A 5 6.68 8.82 -4.45
C LYS A 5 7.63 8.17 -5.46
N GLU A 6 8.65 8.89 -5.89
CA GLU A 6 9.69 8.42 -6.80
C GLU A 6 10.38 7.14 -6.28
N TYR A 7 10.49 7.02 -4.97
CA TYR A 7 11.05 5.86 -4.30
C TYR A 7 10.19 4.62 -4.51
N PHE A 8 8.89 4.74 -4.23
CA PHE A 8 7.94 3.64 -4.38
C PHE A 8 7.83 3.22 -5.85
N ILE A 9 7.74 4.18 -6.75
CA ILE A 9 7.68 3.93 -8.20
C ILE A 9 8.97 3.27 -8.71
N SER A 10 10.13 3.74 -8.24
CA SER A 10 11.43 3.14 -8.59
C SER A 10 11.53 1.71 -8.07
N PHE A 11 11.03 1.43 -6.87
CA PHE A 11 10.96 0.09 -6.32
C PHE A 11 10.11 -0.84 -7.21
N LEU A 12 8.88 -0.46 -7.56
CA LEU A 12 8.02 -1.25 -8.45
C LEU A 12 8.68 -1.52 -9.80
N ARG A 13 9.41 -0.55 -10.35
CA ARG A 13 10.18 -0.70 -11.60
C ARG A 13 11.50 -1.45 -11.46
N GLY A 14 11.77 -2.06 -10.31
CA GLY A 14 13.00 -2.83 -10.07
C GLY A 14 14.27 -2.03 -9.88
N LYS A 15 14.16 -0.73 -9.61
CA LYS A 15 15.31 0.18 -9.45
C LYS A 15 15.52 0.65 -7.99
N GLY A 16 14.64 0.28 -7.08
CA GLY A 16 14.69 0.67 -5.68
C GLY A 16 15.82 -0.03 -4.90
N LYS A 17 16.44 0.69 -3.97
CA LYS A 17 17.51 0.16 -3.09
C LYS A 17 17.19 0.30 -1.60
N LYS A 18 16.02 0.84 -1.24
CA LYS A 18 15.65 1.11 0.15
C LYS A 18 14.46 0.24 0.57
N ALA A 19 14.32 0.09 1.89
CA ALA A 19 13.12 -0.50 2.47
C ALA A 19 11.89 0.33 2.09
N VAL A 20 10.88 -0.35 1.58
CA VAL A 20 9.58 0.23 1.23
C VAL A 20 8.53 -0.38 2.15
N ILE A 21 7.60 0.45 2.59
CA ILE A 21 6.47 0.02 3.40
C ILE A 21 5.23 0.05 2.51
N PHE A 22 4.49 -1.06 2.52
CA PHE A 22 3.23 -1.17 1.81
C PHE A 22 2.14 -1.69 2.76
N GLU A 23 1.42 -0.76 3.37
CA GLU A 23 0.29 -1.05 4.26
C GLU A 23 -0.92 -0.22 3.78
N PRO A 24 -1.60 -0.67 2.71
CA PRO A 24 -2.62 0.12 2.04
C PRO A 24 -3.98 0.07 2.73
N PHE A 25 -4.19 -0.87 3.67
CA PHE A 25 -5.49 -1.08 4.28
C PHE A 25 -5.67 -0.24 5.53
N VAL A 26 -6.42 0.85 5.37
CA VAL A 26 -6.85 1.70 6.48
C VAL A 26 -8.36 1.59 6.60
N SER A 27 -8.84 0.97 7.67
CA SER A 27 -10.25 0.83 7.97
C SER A 27 -10.78 2.01 8.81
N ARG A 28 -12.11 2.07 8.97
CA ARG A 28 -12.75 3.02 9.90
C ARG A 28 -12.22 2.86 11.31
N THR A 29 -12.02 1.62 11.77
CA THR A 29 -11.48 1.35 13.11
C THR A 29 -10.08 1.91 13.29
N HIS A 30 -9.22 1.80 12.28
CA HIS A 30 -7.91 2.44 12.30
C HIS A 30 -8.03 3.96 12.44
N THR A 31 -8.90 4.59 11.64
CA THR A 31 -9.09 6.04 11.68
C THR A 31 -9.62 6.51 13.03
N GLU A 32 -10.61 5.84 13.59
CA GLU A 32 -11.16 6.16 14.92
C GLU A 32 -10.11 6.08 16.01
N THR A 33 -9.31 5.00 16.03
CA THR A 33 -8.25 4.80 17.01
C THR A 33 -7.13 5.83 16.88
N LEU A 34 -6.72 6.15 15.64
CA LEU A 34 -5.58 7.02 15.36
C LEU A 34 -5.92 8.51 15.47
N ILE A 35 -7.15 8.90 15.17
CA ILE A 35 -7.60 10.30 15.12
C ILE A 35 -8.46 10.65 16.34
N TRP A 36 -8.95 9.65 17.06
CA TRP A 36 -9.82 9.80 18.22
C TRP A 36 -11.13 10.54 17.90
N ARG A 37 -11.66 10.31 16.69
CA ARG A 37 -12.94 10.81 16.20
C ARG A 37 -13.79 9.67 15.69
N ARG A 38 -15.09 9.88 15.61
CA ARG A 38 -16.02 8.90 15.06
C ARG A 38 -15.77 8.71 13.57
N GLY A 39 -15.66 7.46 13.13
CA GLY A 39 -15.42 7.11 11.72
C GLY A 39 -16.52 7.62 10.78
N ASP A 40 -17.76 7.72 11.27
CA ASP A 40 -18.89 8.26 10.53
C ASP A 40 -18.65 9.72 10.07
N GLU A 41 -17.95 10.52 10.88
CA GLU A 41 -17.64 11.93 10.56
C GLU A 41 -16.44 12.06 9.61
N LEU A 42 -15.57 11.04 9.58
CA LEU A 42 -14.33 11.06 8.82
C LEU A 42 -14.50 10.48 7.41
N TRP A 43 -15.54 9.67 7.22
CA TRP A 43 -15.79 8.92 6.00
C TRP A 43 -17.20 9.15 5.43
N ASP A 44 -17.86 10.22 5.83
CA ASP A 44 -19.22 10.57 5.38
C ASP A 44 -19.24 11.06 3.92
N THR A 45 -18.11 11.59 3.45
CA THR A 45 -17.95 12.03 2.06
C THR A 45 -16.62 11.54 1.47
N PRO A 46 -16.50 11.39 0.14
CA PRO A 46 -15.24 11.06 -0.51
C PRO A 46 -14.10 12.03 -0.17
N GLU A 47 -14.41 13.32 -0.05
CA GLU A 47 -13.45 14.37 0.28
C GLU A 47 -12.91 14.19 1.72
N HIS A 48 -13.79 13.98 2.70
CA HIS A 48 -13.39 13.73 4.09
C HIS A 48 -12.58 12.44 4.22
N TYR A 49 -12.94 11.41 3.45
CA TYR A 49 -12.14 10.19 3.39
C TYR A 49 -10.71 10.46 2.92
N ILE A 50 -10.51 11.19 1.82
CA ILE A 50 -9.19 11.53 1.31
C ILE A 50 -8.42 12.41 2.30
N ASP A 51 -9.04 13.43 2.90
CA ASP A 51 -8.41 14.28 3.89
C ASP A 51 -7.95 13.49 5.12
N THR A 52 -8.75 12.49 5.51
CA THR A 52 -8.41 11.57 6.58
C THR A 52 -7.19 10.72 6.23
N LEU A 53 -7.12 10.15 5.01
CA LEU A 53 -5.96 9.39 4.55
C LEU A 53 -4.69 10.25 4.48
N VAL A 54 -4.80 11.49 4.01
CA VAL A 54 -3.68 12.43 3.98
C VAL A 54 -3.18 12.69 5.40
N PHE A 55 -4.06 13.00 6.32
CA PHE A 55 -3.71 13.22 7.73
C PHE A 55 -3.04 12.00 8.38
N LEU A 56 -3.55 10.79 8.11
CA LEU A 56 -2.94 9.55 8.60
C LEU A 56 -1.57 9.31 7.98
N SER A 57 -1.39 9.60 6.70
CA SER A 57 -0.13 9.41 6.00
C SER A 57 1.01 10.24 6.60
N GLU A 58 0.70 11.41 7.16
CA GLU A 58 1.67 12.25 7.87
C GLU A 58 2.23 11.57 9.13
N ARG A 59 1.44 10.70 9.75
CA ARG A 59 1.82 9.95 10.94
C ARG A 59 2.44 8.60 10.64
N THR A 60 2.05 7.98 9.52
CA THR A 60 2.47 6.62 9.14
C THR A 60 3.70 6.58 8.24
N LEU A 61 4.24 7.73 7.83
CA LEU A 61 5.42 7.83 6.97
C LEU A 61 5.27 7.06 5.63
N SER A 62 4.06 6.93 5.13
CA SER A 62 3.79 6.27 3.84
C SER A 62 4.28 7.11 2.66
N ASP A 63 4.98 6.48 1.72
CA ASP A 63 5.44 7.14 0.48
C ASP A 63 4.30 7.37 -0.51
N VAL A 64 3.24 6.53 -0.45
CA VAL A 64 2.04 6.60 -1.29
C VAL A 64 0.79 6.46 -0.43
N ILE A 65 -0.20 7.28 -0.70
CA ILE A 65 -1.52 7.24 -0.09
C ILE A 65 -2.42 6.43 -1.01
N PHE A 66 -3.06 5.38 -0.50
CA PHE A 66 -3.99 4.56 -1.28
C PHE A 66 -5.43 4.83 -0.87
N ALA A 67 -6.28 5.18 -1.84
CA ALA A 67 -7.72 5.28 -1.67
C ALA A 67 -8.42 4.04 -2.22
N ASP A 68 -9.27 3.42 -1.42
CA ASP A 68 -10.05 2.25 -1.84
C ASP A 68 -11.34 2.70 -2.56
N MET A 69 -11.33 2.60 -3.88
CA MET A 69 -12.45 2.96 -4.74
C MET A 69 -13.67 2.06 -4.55
N ARG A 70 -13.48 0.84 -4.05
CA ARG A 70 -14.55 -0.13 -3.83
C ARG A 70 -15.51 0.27 -2.70
N LEU A 71 -15.10 1.24 -1.87
CA LEU A 71 -15.94 1.79 -0.79
C LEU A 71 -17.04 2.72 -1.30
N PHE A 72 -17.00 3.12 -2.57
CA PHE A 72 -17.89 4.12 -3.14
C PHE A 72 -18.72 3.58 -4.31
N ASP A 73 -19.94 4.09 -4.44
CA ASP A 73 -20.73 3.93 -5.64
C ASP A 73 -20.16 4.79 -6.79
N PHE A 74 -20.76 4.69 -7.98
CA PHE A 74 -20.30 5.43 -9.15
C PHE A 74 -20.21 6.95 -8.93
N GLY A 75 -21.21 7.54 -8.27
CA GLY A 75 -21.25 8.96 -7.97
C GLY A 75 -20.15 9.38 -6.99
N GLY A 76 -19.95 8.59 -5.94
CA GLY A 76 -18.89 8.79 -4.96
C GLY A 76 -17.49 8.65 -5.56
N LYS A 77 -17.27 7.64 -6.42
CA LYS A 77 -16.01 7.46 -7.16
C LYS A 77 -15.67 8.67 -8.02
N ARG A 78 -16.64 9.18 -8.76
CA ARG A 78 -16.43 10.36 -9.61
C ARG A 78 -16.04 11.60 -8.80
N ARG A 79 -16.76 11.86 -7.71
CA ARG A 79 -16.44 12.99 -6.80
C ARG A 79 -15.05 12.84 -6.19
N LEU A 80 -14.69 11.62 -5.77
CA LEU A 80 -13.38 11.33 -5.21
C LEU A 80 -12.27 11.64 -6.22
N LEU A 81 -12.39 11.18 -7.46
CA LEU A 81 -11.40 11.39 -8.50
C LEU A 81 -11.30 12.86 -8.93
N GLU A 82 -12.43 13.57 -8.99
CA GLU A 82 -12.45 15.02 -9.21
C GLU A 82 -11.70 15.76 -8.07
N TYR A 83 -11.96 15.40 -6.81
CA TYR A 83 -11.26 15.98 -5.68
C TYR A 83 -9.75 15.75 -5.72
N ILE A 84 -9.34 14.51 -6.04
CA ILE A 84 -7.94 14.13 -6.18
C ILE A 84 -7.22 14.93 -7.26
N SER A 85 -7.84 15.13 -8.42
CA SER A 85 -7.23 15.84 -9.55
C SER A 85 -6.85 17.30 -9.24
N HIS A 86 -7.42 17.86 -8.19
CA HIS A 86 -7.14 19.23 -7.72
C HIS A 86 -6.27 19.29 -6.47
N LYS A 87 -5.86 18.13 -5.91
CA LYS A 87 -5.11 18.07 -4.67
C LYS A 87 -3.63 17.77 -4.90
N ASP A 88 -2.76 18.54 -4.28
CA ASP A 88 -1.33 18.25 -4.26
C ASP A 88 -1.01 17.29 -3.11
N PHE A 89 -0.52 16.11 -3.43
CA PHE A 89 -0.07 15.10 -2.47
C PHE A 89 1.43 15.15 -2.20
N SER A 90 2.17 16.04 -2.88
CA SER A 90 3.64 16.11 -2.75
C SER A 90 4.09 16.25 -1.29
N PRO A 91 5.18 15.61 -0.89
CA PRO A 91 6.08 14.78 -1.69
C PRO A 91 5.65 13.32 -1.85
N ARG A 92 4.47 12.93 -1.35
CA ARG A 92 3.90 11.59 -1.46
C ARG A 92 3.29 11.37 -2.83
N GLY A 93 3.17 10.08 -3.20
CA GLY A 93 2.35 9.65 -4.31
C GLY A 93 0.90 9.41 -3.89
N PHE A 94 0.06 9.31 -4.89
CA PHE A 94 -1.32 8.89 -4.73
C PHE A 94 -1.60 7.63 -5.57
N GLY A 95 -2.27 6.66 -4.98
CA GLY A 95 -2.70 5.45 -5.64
C GLY A 95 -4.16 5.12 -5.36
N ILE A 96 -4.73 4.26 -6.16
CA ILE A 96 -6.08 3.73 -5.93
C ILE A 96 -6.04 2.21 -5.75
N ILE A 97 -7.00 1.70 -4.97
CA ILE A 97 -7.33 0.28 -4.88
C ILE A 97 -8.65 0.09 -5.63
N THR A 98 -8.70 -0.80 -6.60
CA THR A 98 -9.89 -1.00 -7.44
C THR A 98 -10.03 -2.43 -7.94
N ASP A 99 -11.23 -2.80 -8.33
CA ASP A 99 -11.60 -4.03 -9.06
C ASP A 99 -12.25 -3.74 -10.41
N SER A 100 -12.18 -2.48 -10.88
CA SER A 100 -12.82 -2.00 -12.11
C SER A 100 -11.85 -1.38 -13.10
N SER A 101 -11.92 -1.78 -14.36
CA SER A 101 -11.15 -1.15 -15.44
C SER A 101 -11.53 0.31 -15.68
N ASP A 102 -12.77 0.68 -15.41
CA ASP A 102 -13.22 2.05 -15.58
C ASP A 102 -12.56 2.98 -14.55
N ASP A 103 -12.37 2.52 -13.31
CA ASP A 103 -11.64 3.27 -12.29
C ASP A 103 -10.17 3.49 -12.68
N ILE A 104 -9.55 2.55 -13.40
CA ILE A 104 -8.17 2.69 -13.89
C ILE A 104 -8.07 3.84 -14.90
N ALA A 105 -8.97 3.91 -15.87
CA ALA A 105 -8.97 4.99 -16.85
C ALA A 105 -9.13 6.36 -16.18
N PHE A 106 -10.04 6.48 -15.22
CA PHE A 106 -10.21 7.69 -14.44
C PHE A 106 -8.99 8.05 -13.60
N ALA A 107 -8.34 7.05 -12.98
CA ALA A 107 -7.14 7.28 -12.17
C ALA A 107 -5.97 7.79 -13.02
N GLU A 108 -5.78 7.26 -14.22
CA GLU A 108 -4.78 7.74 -15.19
C GLU A 108 -5.02 9.22 -15.54
N GLU A 109 -6.28 9.60 -15.79
CA GLU A 109 -6.67 10.99 -16.10
C GLU A 109 -6.55 11.93 -14.89
N SER A 110 -6.79 11.43 -13.69
CA SER A 110 -6.77 12.21 -12.44
C SER A 110 -5.38 12.39 -11.85
N GLY A 111 -4.34 11.82 -12.45
CA GLY A 111 -2.97 11.98 -12.03
C GLY A 111 -2.57 11.06 -10.88
N ALA A 112 -3.19 9.89 -10.73
CA ALA A 112 -2.69 8.84 -9.86
C ALA A 112 -1.29 8.36 -10.29
N ASP A 113 -0.50 7.91 -9.34
CA ASP A 113 0.88 7.45 -9.56
C ASP A 113 1.00 5.93 -9.65
N VAL A 114 0.03 5.19 -9.06
CA VAL A 114 0.06 3.73 -8.96
C VAL A 114 -1.35 3.16 -8.79
N ILE A 115 -1.55 1.94 -9.28
CA ILE A 115 -2.80 1.18 -9.14
C ILE A 115 -2.56 -0.07 -8.32
N ALA A 116 -3.43 -0.36 -7.37
CA ALA A 116 -3.54 -1.63 -6.67
C ALA A 116 -4.84 -2.32 -7.13
N ALA A 117 -4.73 -3.36 -7.93
CA ALA A 117 -5.84 -3.93 -8.68
C ALA A 117 -6.22 -5.32 -8.20
N TYR A 118 -7.50 -5.56 -8.03
CA TYR A 118 -8.09 -6.90 -7.88
C TYR A 118 -8.55 -7.43 -9.24
N GLY A 119 -8.45 -8.75 -9.45
CA GLY A 119 -8.76 -9.38 -10.74
C GLY A 119 -7.71 -9.13 -11.82
N ASP A 120 -8.05 -9.50 -13.05
CA ASP A 120 -7.14 -9.43 -14.21
C ASP A 120 -7.22 -8.08 -14.93
N ILE A 121 -7.14 -6.99 -14.16
CA ILE A 121 -7.16 -5.62 -14.67
C ILE A 121 -5.82 -4.94 -14.44
N LYS A 122 -5.32 -4.22 -15.43
CA LYS A 122 -4.00 -3.57 -15.37
C LYS A 122 -4.01 -2.24 -16.12
N SER A 123 -3.36 -1.23 -15.55
CA SER A 123 -3.05 0.01 -16.27
C SER A 123 -2.01 -0.21 -17.36
N LYS A 124 -2.14 0.55 -18.44
CA LYS A 124 -1.11 0.61 -19.50
C LYS A 124 -0.07 1.70 -19.23
N ALA A 125 -0.44 2.70 -18.46
CA ALA A 125 0.37 3.88 -18.20
C ALA A 125 1.04 3.86 -16.82
N LEU A 126 0.34 3.32 -15.80
CA LEU A 126 0.78 3.37 -14.42
C LEU A 126 1.29 2.01 -13.92
N PRO A 127 2.27 1.99 -13.03
CA PRO A 127 2.64 0.78 -12.31
C PRO A 127 1.42 0.15 -11.63
N THR A 128 1.27 -1.16 -11.77
CA THR A 128 0.11 -1.88 -11.23
C THR A 128 0.55 -3.02 -10.33
N ILE A 129 0.01 -3.04 -9.10
CA ILE A 129 0.17 -4.10 -8.11
C ILE A 129 -1.06 -5.00 -8.19
N ARG A 130 -0.87 -6.30 -8.33
CA ARG A 130 -1.95 -7.27 -8.23
C ARG A 130 -2.21 -7.60 -6.77
N MET A 131 -3.46 -7.44 -6.34
CA MET A 131 -3.87 -7.57 -4.93
C MET A 131 -4.42 -8.95 -4.57
N ASP A 132 -4.70 -9.80 -5.56
CA ASP A 132 -5.29 -11.13 -5.39
C ASP A 132 -4.68 -12.17 -6.34
N GLY A 133 -5.18 -13.42 -6.28
CA GLY A 133 -4.74 -14.50 -7.16
C GLY A 133 -3.31 -14.96 -6.89
N ASP A 134 -2.78 -15.76 -7.80
CA ASP A 134 -1.44 -16.31 -7.67
C ASP A 134 -0.36 -15.43 -8.32
N ILE A 135 0.85 -15.52 -7.79
CA ILE A 135 2.00 -14.74 -8.23
C ILE A 135 2.46 -15.12 -9.66
N GLU A 136 2.28 -16.37 -10.08
CA GLU A 136 2.69 -16.84 -11.41
C GLU A 136 1.83 -16.16 -12.48
N ASN A 137 0.54 -16.04 -12.22
CA ASN A 137 -0.37 -15.30 -13.08
C ASN A 137 -0.06 -13.79 -13.12
N ALA A 138 0.28 -13.20 -11.97
CA ALA A 138 0.72 -11.80 -11.91
C ALA A 138 1.97 -11.55 -12.78
N ILE A 139 2.94 -12.46 -12.73
CA ILE A 139 4.15 -12.42 -13.58
C ILE A 139 3.79 -12.56 -15.05
N LEU A 140 2.96 -13.54 -15.40
CA LEU A 140 2.55 -13.82 -16.79
C LEU A 140 1.84 -12.61 -17.42
N LEU A 141 0.98 -11.95 -16.65
CA LEU A 141 0.26 -10.75 -17.07
C LEU A 141 1.11 -9.47 -16.99
N GLY A 142 2.33 -9.56 -16.48
CA GLY A 142 3.31 -8.47 -16.46
C GLY A 142 2.98 -7.37 -15.46
N TYR A 143 2.42 -7.69 -14.28
CA TYR A 143 2.26 -6.74 -13.18
C TYR A 143 3.62 -6.31 -12.63
N ASP A 144 3.70 -5.11 -12.09
CA ASP A 144 4.93 -4.56 -11.50
C ASP A 144 5.15 -5.09 -10.07
N GLY A 145 4.06 -5.43 -9.37
CA GLY A 145 4.07 -5.98 -8.04
C GLY A 145 2.93 -6.95 -7.78
N TRP A 146 3.11 -7.78 -6.76
CA TRP A 146 2.10 -8.71 -6.26
C TRP A 146 2.01 -8.63 -4.74
N TYR A 147 0.78 -8.59 -4.24
CA TYR A 147 0.50 -8.50 -2.81
C TYR A 147 0.42 -9.89 -2.18
N ALA A 148 1.36 -10.17 -1.28
CA ALA A 148 1.43 -11.43 -0.55
C ALA A 148 0.53 -11.39 0.69
N PRO A 149 -0.46 -12.30 0.81
CA PRO A 149 -1.34 -12.34 1.97
C PRO A 149 -0.68 -12.96 3.22
N ASP A 150 0.36 -13.74 3.02
CA ASP A 150 1.11 -14.45 4.06
C ASP A 150 2.62 -14.43 3.78
N SER A 151 3.41 -15.30 4.41
CA SER A 151 4.88 -15.25 4.38
C SER A 151 5.49 -14.90 3.03
N ALA A 152 6.08 -13.71 2.92
CA ALA A 152 6.76 -13.25 1.70
C ALA A 152 8.03 -14.05 1.37
N LYS A 153 8.65 -14.69 2.35
CA LYS A 153 9.98 -15.33 2.23
C LYS A 153 10.03 -16.41 1.17
N GLU A 154 8.98 -17.24 1.08
CA GLU A 154 8.88 -18.30 0.07
C GLU A 154 8.74 -17.71 -1.34
N TYR A 155 7.87 -16.70 -1.49
CA TYR A 155 7.66 -16.03 -2.76
C TYR A 155 8.88 -15.25 -3.23
N LEU A 156 9.57 -14.58 -2.32
CA LEU A 156 10.80 -13.86 -2.60
C LEU A 156 11.93 -14.79 -3.06
N THR A 157 12.05 -15.96 -2.44
CA THR A 157 13.04 -16.95 -2.83
C THR A 157 12.83 -17.46 -4.26
N LYS A 158 11.56 -17.64 -4.66
CA LYS A 158 11.21 -18.23 -5.97
C LYS A 158 11.01 -17.19 -7.08
N TYR A 159 10.55 -15.99 -6.73
CA TYR A 159 10.06 -15.01 -7.71
C TYR A 159 10.60 -13.58 -7.51
N GLY A 160 11.39 -13.32 -6.47
CA GLY A 160 11.82 -11.96 -6.13
C GLY A 160 12.70 -11.26 -7.19
N ASP A 161 13.24 -12.00 -8.15
CA ASP A 161 13.92 -11.48 -9.34
C ASP A 161 12.98 -11.11 -10.49
N LYS A 162 11.73 -11.61 -10.46
CA LYS A 162 10.74 -11.47 -11.55
C LYS A 162 9.67 -10.43 -11.28
N ILE A 163 9.25 -10.29 -10.01
CA ILE A 163 8.19 -9.38 -9.60
C ILE A 163 8.49 -8.81 -8.21
N ARG A 164 7.99 -7.62 -7.92
CA ARG A 164 8.07 -7.04 -6.55
C ARG A 164 7.00 -7.69 -5.66
N VAL A 165 7.41 -8.15 -4.49
CA VAL A 165 6.51 -8.72 -3.48
C VAL A 165 6.19 -7.67 -2.44
N LEU A 166 4.91 -7.42 -2.19
CA LEU A 166 4.43 -6.43 -1.24
C LEU A 166 3.62 -7.11 -0.13
N GLY A 167 3.65 -6.60 1.10
CA GLY A 167 2.99 -7.27 2.23
C GLY A 167 3.79 -8.45 2.79
N GLY A 168 3.11 -9.53 3.16
CA GLY A 168 3.73 -10.84 3.37
C GLY A 168 4.34 -11.10 4.74
N LEU A 169 3.95 -10.37 5.79
CA LEU A 169 4.21 -10.84 7.16
C LEU A 169 3.19 -11.92 7.58
N GLY A 170 1.97 -11.85 7.02
CA GLY A 170 0.83 -12.66 7.41
C GLY A 170 0.09 -12.07 8.61
N VAL A 171 -1.20 -11.76 8.43
CA VAL A 171 -2.02 -11.10 9.47
C VAL A 171 -1.98 -11.85 10.78
N LYS A 172 -2.23 -13.16 10.76
CA LYS A 172 -2.27 -13.98 11.96
C LYS A 172 -0.92 -14.01 12.70
N TRP A 173 0.17 -14.03 11.96
CA TRP A 173 1.51 -14.00 12.56
C TRP A 173 1.80 -12.62 13.13
N ALA A 174 1.53 -11.54 12.38
CA ALA A 174 1.76 -10.18 12.83
C ALA A 174 0.98 -9.84 14.10
N GLU A 175 -0.30 -10.24 14.18
CA GLU A 175 -1.13 -10.04 15.38
C GLU A 175 -0.61 -10.76 16.61
N GLY A 176 -0.09 -11.98 16.46
CA GLY A 176 0.42 -12.80 17.56
C GLY A 176 1.86 -12.51 17.98
N SER A 177 2.62 -11.77 17.18
CA SER A 177 4.04 -11.56 17.42
C SER A 177 4.33 -10.32 18.25
N SER A 178 5.39 -10.40 19.05
CA SER A 178 5.93 -9.24 19.77
C SER A 178 6.66 -8.27 18.84
N PRO A 179 6.86 -7.00 19.25
CA PRO A 179 7.62 -6.03 18.47
C PRO A 179 9.03 -6.51 18.07
N MET A 180 9.70 -7.24 18.97
CA MET A 180 11.04 -7.75 18.72
C MET A 180 11.06 -8.87 17.68
N GLU A 181 10.06 -9.75 17.68
CA GLU A 181 9.92 -10.82 16.67
C GLU A 181 9.67 -10.20 15.29
N ILE A 182 8.76 -9.23 15.20
CA ILE A 182 8.51 -8.49 13.96
C ILE A 182 9.78 -7.80 13.46
N TYR A 183 10.48 -7.09 14.36
CA TYR A 183 11.74 -6.41 14.03
C TYR A 183 12.78 -7.38 13.47
N THR A 184 12.95 -8.52 14.10
CA THR A 184 13.92 -9.53 13.70
C THR A 184 13.58 -10.11 12.32
N GLU A 185 12.32 -10.54 12.12
CA GLU A 185 11.87 -11.12 10.84
C GLU A 185 11.99 -10.12 9.69
N VAL A 186 11.50 -8.88 9.91
CA VAL A 186 11.61 -7.81 8.91
C VAL A 186 13.08 -7.54 8.57
N GLY A 187 13.96 -7.50 9.57
CA GLY A 187 15.39 -7.28 9.38
C GLY A 187 16.06 -8.38 8.56
N GLU A 188 15.71 -9.63 8.81
CA GLU A 188 16.24 -10.79 8.06
C GLU A 188 15.77 -10.78 6.60
N ILE A 189 14.48 -10.60 6.37
CA ILE A 189 13.92 -10.56 5.01
C ILE A 189 14.50 -9.36 4.25
N HIS A 190 14.54 -8.19 4.89
CA HIS A 190 15.08 -6.98 4.24
C HIS A 190 16.55 -7.10 3.89
N LYS A 191 17.36 -7.68 4.75
CA LYS A 191 18.80 -7.91 4.49
C LYS A 191 19.03 -8.77 3.25
N GLN A 192 18.16 -9.76 3.02
CA GLN A 192 18.29 -10.70 1.91
C GLN A 192 17.59 -10.22 0.63
N TYR A 193 16.42 -9.57 0.77
CA TYR A 193 15.50 -9.28 -0.35
C TYR A 193 15.05 -7.82 -0.44
N GLY A 194 15.72 -6.89 0.24
CA GLY A 194 15.25 -5.51 0.38
C GLY A 194 14.98 -4.73 -0.90
N SER A 195 15.59 -5.14 -2.03
CA SER A 195 15.30 -4.53 -3.35
C SER A 195 14.08 -5.14 -4.06
N SER A 196 13.53 -6.23 -3.53
CA SER A 196 12.43 -6.97 -4.15
C SER A 196 11.18 -7.03 -3.25
N TRP A 197 11.27 -6.51 -2.04
CA TRP A 197 10.22 -6.61 -1.03
C TRP A 197 9.82 -5.27 -0.43
N ALA A 198 8.51 -5.01 -0.42
CA ALA A 198 7.90 -3.93 0.36
C ALA A 198 7.15 -4.55 1.55
N CYS A 199 7.59 -4.25 2.76
CA CYS A 199 7.04 -4.85 3.97
C CYS A 199 5.63 -4.37 4.27
N GLY A 200 4.76 -5.30 4.65
CA GLY A 200 3.42 -5.04 5.14
C GLY A 200 2.79 -6.28 5.75
N SER A 201 1.65 -6.15 6.40
CA SER A 201 0.96 -7.22 7.12
C SER A 201 0.47 -8.36 6.21
N GLY A 202 0.13 -8.06 4.97
CA GLY A 202 -0.52 -9.03 4.08
C GLY A 202 -2.05 -9.02 4.13
N GLY A 203 -2.65 -8.12 4.92
CA GLY A 203 -4.10 -7.96 5.09
C GLY A 203 -4.43 -6.94 6.17
N GLU A 204 -5.69 -6.82 6.53
CA GLU A 204 -6.12 -5.92 7.60
C GLU A 204 -5.74 -6.48 8.98
N ILE A 205 -5.02 -5.69 9.77
CA ILE A 205 -4.60 -5.97 11.16
C ILE A 205 -5.32 -5.02 12.11
N SER A 206 -5.24 -5.28 13.43
CA SER A 206 -5.82 -4.37 14.42
C SER A 206 -5.15 -2.98 14.39
N ALA A 207 -5.88 -1.95 14.83
CA ALA A 207 -5.35 -0.59 14.86
C ALA A 207 -4.11 -0.45 15.77
N GLU A 208 -4.07 -1.19 16.88
CA GLU A 208 -2.92 -1.22 17.79
C GLU A 208 -1.70 -1.84 17.10
N LYS A 209 -1.88 -2.98 16.43
CA LYS A 209 -0.83 -3.66 15.71
C LYS A 209 -0.38 -2.87 14.47
N TYR A 210 -1.28 -2.18 13.81
CA TYR A 210 -0.96 -1.26 12.71
C TYR A 210 0.02 -0.16 13.17
N LEU A 211 -0.26 0.50 14.31
CA LEU A 211 0.64 1.52 14.87
C LEU A 211 2.02 0.96 15.23
N GLU A 212 2.02 -0.22 15.86
CA GLU A 212 3.26 -0.91 16.22
C GLU A 212 4.08 -1.23 14.98
N LEU A 213 3.46 -1.84 13.96
CA LEU A 213 4.12 -2.22 12.72
C LEU A 213 4.69 -1.00 11.99
N ILE A 214 3.90 0.06 11.80
CA ILE A 214 4.36 1.28 11.13
C ILE A 214 5.50 1.95 11.87
N SER A 215 5.47 1.97 13.19
CA SER A 215 6.54 2.53 14.02
C SER A 215 7.84 1.74 13.87
N LEU A 216 7.77 0.42 13.87
CA LEU A 216 8.90 -0.48 13.65
C LEU A 216 9.48 -0.31 12.24
N LEU A 217 8.63 -0.35 11.22
CA LEU A 217 9.04 -0.22 9.82
C LEU A 217 9.64 1.18 9.53
N GLY A 218 9.11 2.23 10.18
CA GLY A 218 9.70 3.56 10.13
C GLY A 218 11.14 3.61 10.67
N ALA A 219 11.47 2.75 11.64
CA ALA A 219 12.84 2.61 12.14
C ALA A 219 13.76 1.96 11.09
N PHE A 220 13.31 0.91 10.37
CA PHE A 220 14.08 0.31 9.28
C PHE A 220 14.34 1.27 8.11
N GLY A 221 13.36 2.06 7.72
CA GLY A 221 13.52 3.07 6.67
C GLY A 221 14.47 4.21 7.05
N ARG A 222 14.81 4.38 8.33
CA ARG A 222 15.77 5.37 8.84
C ARG A 222 17.20 4.83 8.96
N ILE A 223 17.38 3.51 8.96
CA ILE A 223 18.68 2.86 8.95
C ILE A 223 19.18 2.89 7.50
N ARG A 224 19.92 3.93 7.17
CA ARG A 224 20.61 4.12 5.88
C ARG A 224 22.07 3.72 5.98
#